data_f030483a390bf30b3a3c37a4bbf7f07b
#
_entry.id   f030483a390bf30b3a3c37a4bbf7f07b
#
_cell.length_a   1.000
_cell.length_b   1.000
_cell.length_c   1.000
_cell.angle_alpha   90.00
_cell.angle_beta   90.00
_cell.angle_gamma   90.00
#
_symmetry.space_group_name_H-M   'P 1'
#
loop_
_entity.id
_entity.type
_entity.pdbx_description
1 polymer ?
#
loop_
_entity_poly.entity_id
_entity_poly.type
_entity_poly.pdbx_seq_one_letter_code
_entity_poly.pdbx_strand_id
1 'polypeptide(L)'
;DKPDASFLFVGPTGVGKTELARSLASSLGVPLLRYDMSEYQERHTVSRLIGSPAGYVGYESGGLLTDDVRKNPHAVILFDEIEKAHPDIFNVFLQVMDYGFLTDNQGRKSDFRNCIIIMTSNAGARDLERATLGFEIEDSESSYQTDSIELKEAVEKEFTPEFRNRLDAIVPFAHLEKDI
;
A
#
# COMPACT_ATOMS: atom_id res chain seq x y z
N ASP A 1 5.87 -16.48 10.37
CA ASP A 1 5.42 -15.38 11.24
C ASP A 1 5.28 -14.05 10.48
N LYS A 2 4.84 -14.10 9.22
CA LYS A 2 4.62 -12.95 8.35
C LYS A 2 3.19 -13.01 7.81
N PRO A 3 2.65 -11.90 7.25
CA PRO A 3 1.47 -11.97 6.39
C PRO A 3 1.62 -13.00 5.27
N ASP A 4 0.52 -13.53 4.75
CA ASP A 4 0.54 -14.48 3.63
C ASP A 4 1.25 -13.92 2.41
N ALA A 5 1.04 -12.65 2.12
CA ALA A 5 1.75 -11.93 1.07
C ALA A 5 1.73 -10.41 1.33
N SER A 6 2.73 -9.72 0.80
CA SER A 6 2.85 -8.26 0.84
C SER A 6 3.31 -7.74 -0.52
N PHE A 7 2.46 -6.95 -1.17
CA PHE A 7 2.70 -6.41 -2.51
C PHE A 7 2.66 -4.88 -2.53
N LEU A 8 3.52 -4.29 -3.34
CA LEU A 8 3.45 -2.88 -3.70
C LEU A 8 3.08 -2.77 -5.19
N PHE A 9 1.94 -2.15 -5.47
CA PHE A 9 1.50 -1.82 -6.83
C PHE A 9 1.89 -0.39 -7.14
N VAL A 10 2.68 -0.20 -8.18
CA VAL A 10 3.27 1.08 -8.56
C VAL A 10 2.84 1.47 -9.95
N GLY A 11 2.42 2.70 -10.13
CA GLY A 11 2.05 3.23 -11.43
C GLY A 11 1.10 4.41 -11.34
N PRO A 12 0.71 4.97 -12.49
CA PRO A 12 -0.18 6.12 -12.54
C PRO A 12 -1.56 5.82 -11.93
N THR A 13 -2.28 6.86 -11.54
CA THR A 13 -3.65 6.76 -11.05
C THR A 13 -4.59 6.29 -12.17
N GLY A 14 -5.55 5.44 -11.84
CA GLY A 14 -6.59 5.00 -12.77
C GLY A 14 -6.22 3.86 -13.70
N VAL A 15 -5.12 3.14 -13.44
CA VAL A 15 -4.68 1.98 -14.25
C VAL A 15 -5.11 0.62 -13.68
N GLY A 16 -5.98 0.58 -12.69
CA GLY A 16 -6.58 -0.66 -12.17
C GLY A 16 -5.91 -1.26 -10.93
N LYS A 17 -5.03 -0.54 -10.24
CA LYS A 17 -4.38 -1.05 -9.00
C LYS A 17 -5.41 -1.45 -7.93
N THR A 18 -6.34 -0.58 -7.62
CA THR A 18 -7.42 -0.83 -6.64
C THR A 18 -8.36 -1.93 -7.11
N GLU A 19 -8.69 -1.97 -8.39
CA GLU A 19 -9.57 -3.00 -8.96
C GLU A 19 -8.96 -4.40 -8.91
N LEU A 20 -7.63 -4.51 -9.07
CA LEU A 20 -6.94 -5.79 -8.91
C LEU A 20 -7.04 -6.29 -7.47
N ALA A 21 -6.89 -5.41 -6.48
CA ALA A 21 -7.05 -5.77 -5.07
C ALA A 21 -8.48 -6.26 -4.77
N ARG A 22 -9.50 -5.59 -5.30
CA ARG A 22 -10.90 -6.02 -5.18
C ARG A 22 -11.14 -7.39 -5.82
N SER A 23 -10.63 -7.59 -7.02
CA SER A 23 -10.75 -8.86 -7.72
C SER A 23 -10.11 -10.00 -6.96
N LEU A 24 -8.94 -9.76 -6.36
CA LEU A 24 -8.26 -10.74 -5.54
C LEU A 24 -9.09 -11.12 -4.31
N ALA A 25 -9.60 -10.14 -3.58
CA ALA A 25 -10.45 -10.39 -2.41
C ALA A 25 -11.72 -11.17 -2.79
N SER A 26 -12.37 -10.79 -3.89
CA SER A 26 -13.55 -11.49 -4.41
C SER A 26 -13.25 -12.94 -4.79
N SER A 27 -12.13 -13.17 -5.49
CA SER A 27 -11.71 -14.52 -5.91
C SER A 27 -11.38 -15.43 -4.72
N LEU A 28 -10.81 -14.88 -3.66
CA LEU A 28 -10.51 -15.61 -2.43
C LEU A 28 -11.72 -15.77 -1.50
N GLY A 29 -12.80 -15.05 -1.75
CA GLY A 29 -13.99 -15.07 -0.89
C GLY A 29 -13.76 -14.43 0.48
N VAL A 30 -12.85 -13.46 0.57
CA VAL A 30 -12.51 -12.73 1.80
C VAL A 30 -12.87 -11.24 1.67
N PRO A 31 -13.09 -10.53 2.80
CA PRO A 31 -13.36 -9.10 2.75
C PRO A 31 -12.14 -8.31 2.27
N LEU A 32 -12.41 -7.16 1.65
CA LEU A 32 -11.44 -6.12 1.37
C LEU A 32 -11.52 -5.04 2.44
N LEU A 33 -10.43 -4.82 3.14
CA LEU A 33 -10.27 -3.70 4.08
C LEU A 33 -9.43 -2.63 3.40
N ARG A 34 -10.02 -1.48 3.11
CA ARG A 34 -9.36 -0.39 2.37
C ARG A 34 -9.12 0.81 3.26
N TYR A 35 -7.90 1.32 3.19
CA TYR A 35 -7.47 2.54 3.88
C TYR A 35 -6.76 3.46 2.90
N ASP A 36 -7.31 4.65 2.67
CA ASP A 36 -6.71 5.68 1.85
C ASP A 36 -5.73 6.50 2.69
N MET A 37 -4.45 6.40 2.38
CA MET A 37 -3.39 7.05 3.15
C MET A 37 -3.40 8.57 3.02
N SER A 38 -4.11 9.13 2.04
CA SER A 38 -4.34 10.57 1.98
C SER A 38 -5.12 11.13 3.20
N GLU A 39 -5.89 10.27 3.87
CA GLU A 39 -6.61 10.60 5.11
C GLU A 39 -5.74 10.50 6.37
N TYR A 40 -4.52 9.98 6.26
CA TYR A 40 -3.59 9.69 7.37
C TYR A 40 -2.25 10.40 7.20
N GLN A 41 -2.27 11.64 6.71
CA GLN A 41 -1.07 12.47 6.52
C GLN A 41 -0.64 13.19 7.80
N GLU A 42 -1.59 13.46 8.68
CA GLU A 42 -1.39 14.21 9.91
C GLU A 42 -1.25 13.27 11.12
N ARG A 43 -0.43 13.67 12.09
CA ARG A 43 -0.17 12.87 13.27
C ARG A 43 -1.43 12.48 14.04
N HIS A 44 -2.39 13.38 14.17
CA HIS A 44 -3.66 13.09 14.85
C HIS A 44 -4.54 12.10 14.09
N THR A 45 -4.42 12.01 12.77
CA THR A 45 -5.15 11.02 11.96
C THR A 45 -4.53 9.63 12.05
N VAL A 46 -3.22 9.54 12.25
CA VAL A 46 -2.54 8.26 12.54
C VAL A 46 -3.15 7.58 13.77
N SER A 47 -3.48 8.36 14.80
CA SER A 47 -4.11 7.85 16.02
C SER A 47 -5.48 7.21 15.80
N ARG A 48 -6.22 7.62 14.77
CA ARG A 48 -7.48 6.95 14.39
C ARG A 48 -7.23 5.55 13.84
N LEU A 49 -6.15 5.38 13.11
CA LEU A 49 -5.81 4.10 12.47
C LEU A 49 -5.27 3.08 13.47
N ILE A 50 -4.36 3.49 14.33
CA ILE A 50 -3.59 2.61 15.23
C ILE A 50 -3.90 2.81 16.73
N GLY A 51 -4.77 3.75 17.08
CA GLY A 51 -5.12 4.11 18.45
C GLY A 51 -4.28 5.26 19.01
N SER A 52 -4.84 5.98 19.98
CA SER A 52 -4.18 7.08 20.67
C SER A 52 -3.36 6.57 21.87
N PRO A 53 -2.21 7.19 22.20
CA PRO A 53 -1.49 6.87 23.41
C PRO A 53 -2.32 7.13 24.68
N ALA A 54 -1.98 6.45 25.77
CA ALA A 54 -2.62 6.65 27.06
C ALA A 54 -2.56 8.13 27.47
N GLY A 55 -3.69 8.66 27.97
CA GLY A 55 -3.83 10.07 28.37
C GLY A 55 -4.24 11.04 27.27
N TYR A 56 -4.37 10.58 26.03
CA TYR A 56 -4.86 11.38 24.91
C TYR A 56 -6.33 11.09 24.58
N VAL A 57 -7.00 12.06 23.97
CA VAL A 57 -8.39 11.91 23.51
C VAL A 57 -8.49 10.74 22.53
N GLY A 58 -9.50 9.89 22.71
CA GLY A 58 -9.72 8.72 21.85
C GLY A 58 -8.98 7.46 22.27
N TYR A 59 -8.24 7.48 23.38
CA TYR A 59 -7.53 6.30 23.90
C TYR A 59 -8.43 5.07 24.07
N GLU A 60 -9.65 5.26 24.54
CA GLU A 60 -10.61 4.17 24.80
C GLU A 60 -11.18 3.55 23.51
N SER A 61 -11.10 4.25 22.40
CA SER A 61 -11.67 3.80 21.13
C SER A 61 -10.86 2.72 20.42
N GLY A 62 -9.60 2.51 20.78
CA GLY A 62 -8.69 1.64 20.04
C GLY A 62 -8.35 2.18 18.63
N GLY A 63 -7.74 1.36 17.80
CA GLY A 63 -7.38 1.69 16.41
C GLY A 63 -8.32 1.06 15.40
N LEU A 64 -8.66 1.80 14.35
CA LEU A 64 -9.53 1.30 13.27
C LEU A 64 -8.96 0.06 12.60
N LEU A 65 -7.68 0.08 12.24
CA LEU A 65 -7.00 -1.03 11.58
C LEU A 65 -6.96 -2.28 12.45
N THR A 66 -6.57 -2.14 13.72
CA THR A 66 -6.49 -3.27 14.65
C THR A 66 -7.85 -3.88 14.93
N ASP A 67 -8.90 -3.06 15.05
CA ASP A 67 -10.27 -3.53 15.26
C ASP A 67 -10.81 -4.27 14.03
N ASP A 68 -10.60 -3.72 12.84
CA ASP A 68 -11.06 -4.31 11.59
C ASP A 68 -10.41 -5.67 11.32
N VAL A 69 -9.11 -5.81 11.58
CA VAL A 69 -8.40 -7.07 11.40
C VAL A 69 -8.79 -8.12 12.43
N ARG A 70 -9.08 -7.72 13.67
CA ARG A 70 -9.63 -8.66 14.66
C ARG A 70 -10.99 -9.22 14.27
N LYS A 71 -11.84 -8.40 13.64
CA LYS A 71 -13.14 -8.84 13.12
C LYS A 71 -13.02 -9.66 11.85
N ASN A 72 -11.97 -9.43 11.06
CA ASN A 72 -11.74 -10.03 9.75
C ASN A 72 -10.31 -10.58 9.66
N PRO A 73 -10.01 -11.70 10.34
CA PRO A 73 -8.64 -12.24 10.43
C PRO A 73 -8.12 -12.80 9.11
N HIS A 74 -9.01 -13.06 8.14
CA HIS A 74 -8.68 -13.45 6.78
C HIS A 74 -9.19 -12.36 5.83
N ALA A 75 -8.33 -11.46 5.41
CA ALA A 75 -8.72 -10.32 4.59
C ALA A 75 -7.63 -9.97 3.58
N VAL A 76 -8.02 -9.29 2.50
CA VAL A 76 -7.12 -8.47 1.72
C VAL A 76 -7.15 -7.06 2.30
N ILE A 77 -6.00 -6.54 2.71
CA ILE A 77 -5.86 -5.20 3.27
C ILE A 77 -5.18 -4.32 2.24
N LEU A 78 -5.87 -3.28 1.80
CA LEU A 78 -5.39 -2.34 0.81
C LEU A 78 -5.07 -0.99 1.45
N PHE A 79 -3.81 -0.58 1.37
CA PHE A 79 -3.37 0.77 1.71
C PHE A 79 -3.12 1.55 0.43
N ASP A 80 -4.06 2.44 0.07
CA ASP A 80 -3.94 3.27 -1.12
C ASP A 80 -3.07 4.50 -0.89
N GLU A 81 -2.25 4.83 -1.88
CA GLU A 81 -1.43 6.04 -1.92
C GLU A 81 -0.47 6.18 -0.72
N ILE A 82 0.34 5.16 -0.49
CA ILE A 82 1.23 5.10 0.68
C ILE A 82 2.26 6.20 0.74
N GLU A 83 2.64 6.82 -0.38
CA GLU A 83 3.53 7.99 -0.42
C GLU A 83 2.97 9.20 0.32
N LYS A 84 1.67 9.24 0.55
CA LYS A 84 0.99 10.30 1.30
C LYS A 84 0.90 10.04 2.80
N ALA A 85 1.19 8.82 3.24
CA ALA A 85 1.09 8.43 4.64
C ALA A 85 2.09 9.20 5.52
N HIS A 86 1.67 9.52 6.73
CA HIS A 86 2.58 10.03 7.75
C HIS A 86 3.72 9.03 8.01
N PRO A 87 4.96 9.49 8.26
CA PRO A 87 6.11 8.60 8.50
C PRO A 87 5.88 7.54 9.59
N ASP A 88 5.09 7.84 10.61
CA ASP A 88 4.78 6.88 11.68
C ASP A 88 3.99 5.66 11.19
N ILE A 89 3.22 5.81 10.10
CA ILE A 89 2.51 4.68 9.48
C ILE A 89 3.47 3.71 8.81
N PHE A 90 4.56 4.18 8.22
CA PHE A 90 5.58 3.29 7.66
C PHE A 90 6.20 2.37 8.72
N ASN A 91 6.37 2.85 9.94
CA ASN A 91 6.80 2.01 11.06
C ASN A 91 5.78 0.91 11.36
N VAL A 92 4.49 1.20 11.25
CA VAL A 92 3.42 0.20 11.38
C VAL A 92 3.51 -0.85 10.27
N PHE A 93 3.71 -0.44 9.03
CA PHE A 93 3.89 -1.37 7.91
C PHE A 93 5.07 -2.30 8.13
N LEU A 94 6.22 -1.76 8.54
CA LEU A 94 7.42 -2.55 8.83
C LEU A 94 7.16 -3.58 9.94
N GLN A 95 6.49 -3.18 11.00
CA GLN A 95 6.16 -4.08 12.10
C GLN A 95 5.22 -5.21 11.66
N VAL A 96 4.18 -4.89 10.91
CA VAL A 96 3.24 -5.89 10.39
C VAL A 96 3.92 -6.87 9.44
N MET A 97 4.76 -6.37 8.54
CA MET A 97 5.47 -7.20 7.57
C MET A 97 6.54 -8.09 8.21
N ASP A 98 7.15 -7.66 9.32
CA ASP A 98 8.18 -8.44 10.01
C ASP A 98 7.60 -9.49 10.95
N TYR A 99 6.59 -9.12 11.73
CA TYR A 99 6.10 -9.94 12.84
C TYR A 99 4.71 -10.51 12.61
N GLY A 100 3.97 -10.01 11.63
CA GLY A 100 2.59 -10.42 11.39
C GLY A 100 1.60 -10.01 12.47
N PHE A 101 2.00 -9.17 13.41
CA PHE A 101 1.18 -8.66 14.50
C PHE A 101 1.31 -7.15 14.63
N LEU A 102 0.22 -6.52 15.05
CA LEU A 102 0.20 -5.13 15.48
C LEU A 102 -0.48 -5.07 16.85
N THR A 103 0.17 -4.42 17.79
CA THR A 103 -0.37 -4.18 19.12
C THR A 103 -0.93 -2.78 19.19
N ASP A 104 -2.20 -2.63 19.60
CA ASP A 104 -2.81 -1.32 19.76
C ASP A 104 -2.37 -0.64 21.08
N ASN A 105 -2.85 0.58 21.29
CA ASN A 105 -2.58 1.38 22.47
C ASN A 105 -3.09 0.78 23.80
N GLN A 106 -4.01 -0.18 23.72
CA GLN A 106 -4.57 -0.90 24.88
C GLN A 106 -3.89 -2.25 25.12
N GLY A 107 -2.81 -2.56 24.39
CA GLY A 107 -2.07 -3.80 24.51
C GLY A 107 -2.73 -4.98 23.79
N ARG A 108 -3.78 -4.76 23.01
CA ARG A 108 -4.46 -5.82 22.25
C ARG A 108 -3.73 -6.07 20.94
N LYS A 109 -3.45 -7.33 20.67
CA LYS A 109 -2.79 -7.76 19.43
C LYS A 109 -3.80 -8.03 18.33
N SER A 110 -3.46 -7.62 17.11
CA SER A 110 -4.15 -8.00 15.89
C SER A 110 -3.24 -8.85 15.04
N ASP A 111 -3.76 -9.96 14.52
CA ASP A 111 -3.03 -10.97 13.76
C ASP A 111 -3.23 -10.74 12.26
N PHE A 112 -2.15 -10.44 11.55
CA PHE A 112 -2.11 -10.21 10.10
C PHE A 112 -1.58 -11.41 9.31
N ARG A 113 -1.23 -12.51 9.97
CA ARG A 113 -0.55 -13.65 9.32
C ARG A 113 -1.39 -14.33 8.24
N ASN A 114 -2.71 -14.24 8.32
CA ASN A 114 -3.64 -14.78 7.33
C ASN A 114 -4.21 -13.69 6.41
N CYS A 115 -3.59 -12.53 6.38
CA CYS A 115 -3.97 -11.41 5.52
C CYS A 115 -3.01 -11.28 4.35
N ILE A 116 -3.52 -10.78 3.23
CA ILE A 116 -2.73 -10.31 2.11
C ILE A 116 -2.69 -8.80 2.17
N ILE A 117 -1.49 -8.22 2.20
CA ILE A 117 -1.30 -6.78 2.25
C ILE A 117 -0.96 -6.28 0.86
N ILE A 118 -1.75 -5.34 0.37
CA ILE A 118 -1.53 -4.64 -0.89
C ILE A 118 -1.38 -3.16 -0.58
N MET A 119 -0.30 -2.58 -1.05
CA MET A 119 -0.05 -1.14 -0.99
C MET A 119 0.00 -0.61 -2.40
N THR A 120 -0.55 0.58 -2.62
CA THR A 120 -0.46 1.27 -3.91
C THR A 120 0.35 2.55 -3.79
N SER A 121 1.04 2.89 -4.85
CA SER A 121 1.77 4.15 -4.98
C SER A 121 1.73 4.64 -6.41
N ASN A 122 1.68 5.96 -6.58
CA ASN A 122 1.87 6.62 -7.86
C ASN A 122 3.31 7.14 -8.04
N ALA A 123 4.27 6.62 -7.27
CA ALA A 123 5.68 6.95 -7.43
C ALA A 123 6.12 6.74 -8.89
N GLY A 124 6.84 7.71 -9.45
CA GLY A 124 7.30 7.69 -10.84
C GLY A 124 6.25 8.05 -11.90
N ALA A 125 4.97 8.19 -11.55
CA ALA A 125 3.92 8.56 -12.50
C ALA A 125 4.18 9.92 -13.16
N ARG A 126 4.69 10.89 -12.40
CA ARG A 126 5.05 12.23 -12.93
C ARG A 126 6.22 12.19 -13.90
N ASP A 127 7.17 11.32 -13.67
CA ASP A 127 8.33 11.17 -14.53
C ASP A 127 7.95 10.49 -15.84
N LEU A 128 7.06 9.51 -15.81
CA LEU A 128 6.47 8.88 -16.98
C LEU A 128 5.63 9.86 -17.82
N GLU A 129 4.82 10.72 -17.18
CA GLU A 129 4.06 11.75 -17.88
C GLU A 129 4.97 12.78 -18.59
N ARG A 130 6.10 13.13 -18.00
CA ARG A 130 7.09 14.02 -18.60
C ARG A 130 7.81 13.37 -19.79
N ALA A 131 8.12 12.09 -19.67
CA ALA A 131 8.75 11.34 -20.77
C ALA A 131 7.85 11.22 -21.98
N THR A 132 6.54 10.99 -21.79
CA THR A 132 5.55 10.91 -22.86
C THR A 132 5.29 12.23 -23.57
N LEU A 133 5.49 13.35 -22.92
CA LEU A 133 5.34 14.69 -23.52
C LEU A 133 6.54 15.13 -24.36
N GLY A 134 7.65 14.41 -24.30
CA GLY A 134 8.91 14.79 -24.94
C GLY A 134 9.37 13.92 -26.11
N PHE A 135 8.74 12.77 -26.38
CA PHE A 135 9.18 11.85 -27.44
C PHE A 135 7.99 11.29 -28.22
N GLU A 136 8.05 11.42 -29.55
CA GLU A 136 7.22 10.67 -30.49
C GLU A 136 7.59 9.17 -30.37
N ILE A 137 6.56 8.35 -30.23
CA ILE A 137 6.62 6.92 -29.94
C ILE A 137 7.12 6.16 -31.17
N GLU A 138 8.32 5.63 -31.12
CA GLU A 138 8.72 4.52 -31.96
C GLU A 138 8.82 3.26 -31.11
N ASP A 139 8.01 2.25 -31.46
CA ASP A 139 7.97 0.86 -30.99
C ASP A 139 7.44 0.59 -29.58
N SER A 140 6.27 -0.03 -29.53
CA SER A 140 5.51 -0.37 -28.33
C SER A 140 6.23 -1.31 -27.34
N GLU A 141 7.06 -2.24 -27.78
CA GLU A 141 7.79 -3.17 -26.90
C GLU A 141 8.93 -2.49 -26.14
N SER A 142 9.57 -1.52 -26.75
CA SER A 142 10.67 -0.75 -26.14
C SER A 142 10.15 0.22 -25.08
N SER A 143 8.94 0.76 -25.23
CA SER A 143 8.34 1.67 -24.28
C SER A 143 7.97 0.99 -22.96
N TYR A 144 7.41 -0.21 -22.98
CA TYR A 144 7.07 -0.95 -21.75
C TYR A 144 8.29 -1.31 -20.91
N GLN A 145 9.42 -1.62 -21.51
CA GLN A 145 10.67 -1.92 -20.80
C GLN A 145 11.25 -0.65 -20.17
N THR A 146 11.20 0.47 -20.88
CA THR A 146 11.67 1.77 -20.37
C THR A 146 10.81 2.26 -19.23
N ASP A 147 9.49 2.19 -19.34
CA ASP A 147 8.54 2.57 -18.30
C ASP A 147 8.74 1.73 -17.03
N SER A 148 8.99 0.44 -17.19
CA SER A 148 9.23 -0.47 -16.07
C SER A 148 10.53 -0.14 -15.32
N ILE A 149 11.59 0.25 -16.04
CA ILE A 149 12.87 0.67 -15.44
C ILE A 149 12.71 1.99 -14.69
N GLU A 150 12.02 2.96 -15.28
CA GLU A 150 11.76 4.26 -14.67
C GLU A 150 10.92 4.15 -13.40
N LEU A 151 9.88 3.30 -13.41
CA LEU A 151 9.09 2.99 -12.23
C LEU A 151 9.92 2.35 -11.12
N LYS A 152 10.82 1.45 -11.48
CA LYS A 152 11.73 0.81 -10.54
C LYS A 152 12.68 1.82 -9.89
N GLU A 153 13.27 2.70 -10.66
CA GLU A 153 14.14 3.76 -10.16
C GLU A 153 13.39 4.74 -9.24
N ALA A 154 12.15 5.09 -9.58
CA ALA A 154 11.31 5.94 -8.77
C ALA A 154 10.97 5.30 -7.41
N VAL A 155 10.69 4.01 -7.39
CA VAL A 155 10.47 3.23 -6.15
C VAL A 155 11.73 3.21 -5.29
N GLU A 156 12.90 3.05 -5.89
CA GLU A 156 14.18 3.06 -5.18
C GLU A 156 14.49 4.42 -4.55
N LYS A 157 14.02 5.52 -5.14
CA LYS A 157 14.15 6.87 -4.58
C LYS A 157 13.14 7.17 -3.49
N GLU A 158 11.90 6.72 -3.66
CA GLU A 158 10.79 7.05 -2.77
C GLU A 158 10.77 6.20 -1.49
N PHE A 159 11.14 4.93 -1.60
CA PHE A 159 11.07 3.97 -0.50
C PHE A 159 12.44 3.44 -0.10
N THR A 160 12.66 3.32 1.21
CA THR A 160 13.91 2.81 1.76
C THR A 160 14.16 1.35 1.37
N PRO A 161 15.44 0.90 1.29
CA PRO A 161 15.76 -0.51 1.09
C PRO A 161 15.14 -1.42 2.16
N GLU A 162 15.06 -0.95 3.40
CA GLU A 162 14.46 -1.66 4.51
C GLU A 162 12.99 -2.00 4.24
N PHE A 163 12.21 -1.02 3.75
CA PHE A 163 10.82 -1.22 3.37
C PHE A 163 10.69 -2.15 2.16
N ARG A 164 11.45 -1.89 1.08
CA ARG A 164 11.39 -2.66 -0.16
C ARG A 164 11.74 -4.14 0.03
N ASN A 165 12.71 -4.44 0.88
CA ASN A 165 13.17 -5.81 1.11
C ASN A 165 12.16 -6.68 1.87
N ARG A 166 11.15 -6.07 2.50
CA ARG A 166 10.08 -6.79 3.20
C ARG A 166 8.90 -7.15 2.31
N LEU A 167 8.84 -6.58 1.11
CA LEU A 167 7.81 -6.89 0.13
C LEU A 167 8.11 -8.21 -0.58
N ASP A 168 7.08 -9.02 -0.83
CA ASP A 168 7.20 -10.22 -1.65
C ASP A 168 7.35 -9.88 -3.13
N ALA A 169 6.67 -8.84 -3.58
CA ALA A 169 6.81 -8.33 -4.94
C ALA A 169 6.47 -6.83 -5.04
N ILE A 170 7.10 -6.19 -6.01
CA ILE A 170 6.74 -4.84 -6.49
C ILE A 170 6.21 -5.02 -7.91
N VAL A 171 4.95 -4.67 -8.13
CA VAL A 171 4.25 -4.90 -9.38
C VAL A 171 4.04 -3.56 -10.10
N PRO A 172 4.69 -3.35 -11.26
CA PRO A 172 4.49 -2.14 -12.06
C PRO A 172 3.17 -2.22 -12.82
N PHE A 173 2.47 -1.08 -12.88
CA PHE A 173 1.26 -0.86 -13.68
C PHE A 173 1.54 0.25 -14.68
N ALA A 174 1.37 -0.04 -15.97
CA ALA A 174 1.50 0.93 -17.03
C ALA A 174 0.13 1.48 -17.46
N HIS A 175 0.11 2.61 -18.16
CA HIS A 175 -1.08 3.06 -18.85
C HIS A 175 -1.51 1.99 -19.87
N LEU A 176 -2.75 1.51 -19.75
CA LEU A 176 -3.36 0.73 -20.80
C LEU A 176 -3.67 1.68 -21.95
N GLU A 177 -3.01 1.50 -23.09
CA GLU A 177 -3.46 2.10 -24.32
C GLU A 177 -4.89 1.58 -24.56
N LYS A 178 -5.82 2.50 -24.73
CA LYS A 178 -7.14 2.14 -25.23
C LYS A 178 -6.95 1.75 -26.69
N ASP A 179 -6.95 0.47 -26.95
CA ASP A 179 -7.25 -0.02 -28.28
C ASP A 179 -8.68 0.45 -28.62
N ILE A 180 -8.76 1.36 -29.60
CA ILE A 180 -10.00 1.92 -30.13
C ILE A 180 -10.58 0.92 -31.14
#